data_02b6efb46a0b000e02e80b4a261ccf12
#
_entry.id   02b6efb46a0b000e02e80b4a261ccf12
#
_cell.length_a   1.000
_cell.length_b   1.000
_cell.length_c   1.000
_cell.angle_alpha   90.00
_cell.angle_beta   90.00
_cell.angle_gamma   90.00
#
_symmetry.space_group_name_H-M   'P 1'
#
loop_
_entity.id
_entity.type
_entity.pdbx_description
1 polymer ?
#
loop_
_entity_poly.entity_id
_entity_poly.type
_entity_poly.pdbx_seq_one_letter_code
_entity_poly.pdbx_strand_id
1 'polypeptide(L)'
;MSAYTKFRKLLIYLAIPLALVCTATLHGQNQVMGQVDFDGATKLEKSSGVWIDGQYVGYLKELKGSKKIVLLPGEHQIAVRQSGYNDFTQKVVVEPGQTQLVHVTMQKASGATAPKVSATLKVDIEPSRAAVFIDDAFLGHAGELGGAFHSMAISPGKHRIKIELPGYRTFETEVNLLAGQKSEIKTELVKGSIEQAGPLIKEPQNVSETPSQTPSR
;
A
#
# COMPACT_ATOMS: atom_id res chain seq x y z
N MET A 1 -24.28 48.05 -71.83
CA MET A 1 -25.26 47.51 -70.85
C MET A 1 -25.20 46.02 -70.92
N SER A 2 -24.69 45.34 -69.94
CA SER A 2 -24.69 43.92 -69.69
C SER A 2 -23.35 43.36 -69.22
N ALA A 3 -22.93 43.73 -68.07
CA ALA A 3 -21.77 43.09 -67.45
C ALA A 3 -21.94 42.92 -65.93
N TYR A 4 -23.16 43.11 -65.38
CA TYR A 4 -23.38 43.16 -63.89
C TYR A 4 -24.09 41.94 -63.32
N THR A 5 -24.44 40.95 -64.13
CA THR A 5 -25.28 39.84 -63.65
C THR A 5 -24.54 38.51 -63.51
N LYS A 6 -23.25 38.42 -63.71
CA LYS A 6 -22.50 37.15 -63.59
C LYS A 6 -21.68 37.01 -62.32
N PHE A 7 -21.58 38.05 -61.49
CA PHE A 7 -20.77 38.00 -60.24
C PHE A 7 -21.53 37.59 -58.97
N ARG A 8 -22.83 37.38 -59.06
CA ARG A 8 -23.67 37.11 -57.87
C ARG A 8 -23.94 35.61 -57.54
N LYS A 9 -23.44 34.69 -58.38
CA LYS A 9 -23.63 33.25 -58.20
C LYS A 9 -22.39 32.47 -57.70
N LEU A 10 -21.26 33.14 -57.47
CA LEU A 10 -20.02 32.46 -57.06
C LEU A 10 -19.68 32.57 -55.56
N LEU A 11 -20.58 33.11 -54.74
CA LEU A 11 -20.32 33.39 -53.34
C LEU A 11 -21.16 32.55 -52.36
N ILE A 12 -21.84 31.49 -52.83
CA ILE A 12 -22.75 30.69 -51.98
C ILE A 12 -22.20 29.28 -51.64
N TYR A 13 -21.01 28.90 -52.18
CA TYR A 13 -20.48 27.54 -51.92
C TYR A 13 -19.25 27.49 -51.02
N LEU A 14 -18.94 28.53 -50.24
CA LEU A 14 -17.77 28.49 -49.35
C LEU A 14 -18.18 28.63 -47.86
N ALA A 15 -19.15 27.88 -47.42
CA ALA A 15 -19.47 27.73 -46.02
C ALA A 15 -19.77 26.26 -45.71
N ILE A 16 -18.79 25.38 -45.93
CA ILE A 16 -18.80 24.07 -45.34
C ILE A 16 -18.20 24.26 -43.94
N PRO A 17 -18.95 24.10 -42.83
CA PRO A 17 -18.34 24.06 -41.53
C PRO A 17 -17.52 22.78 -41.47
N LEU A 18 -16.20 22.94 -41.41
CA LEU A 18 -15.26 21.89 -41.02
C LEU A 18 -15.58 21.48 -39.57
N ALA A 19 -16.55 20.59 -39.40
CA ALA A 19 -16.77 19.91 -38.15
C ALA A 19 -15.55 19.05 -37.88
N LEU A 20 -14.61 19.60 -37.13
CA LEU A 20 -13.47 18.90 -36.57
C LEU A 20 -14.05 17.86 -35.57
N VAL A 21 -14.34 16.67 -36.11
CA VAL A 21 -14.67 15.50 -35.26
C VAL A 21 -13.39 15.14 -34.51
N CYS A 22 -13.24 15.72 -33.32
CA CYS A 22 -12.24 15.31 -32.38
C CYS A 22 -12.67 13.92 -31.87
N THR A 23 -12.34 12.87 -32.63
CA THR A 23 -12.41 11.50 -32.14
C THR A 23 -11.35 11.37 -31.05
N ALA A 24 -11.76 11.60 -29.79
CA ALA A 24 -10.97 11.17 -28.65
C ALA A 24 -10.87 9.64 -28.74
N THR A 25 -9.78 9.17 -29.34
CA THR A 25 -9.40 7.77 -29.23
C THR A 25 -9.09 7.52 -27.75
N LEU A 26 -10.04 6.94 -27.04
CA LEU A 26 -9.81 6.30 -25.74
C LEU A 26 -8.83 5.15 -26.01
N HIS A 27 -7.55 5.47 -26.00
CA HIS A 27 -6.52 4.44 -25.88
C HIS A 27 -6.66 3.91 -24.46
N GLY A 28 -7.32 2.79 -24.30
CA GLY A 28 -7.15 1.94 -23.14
C GLY A 28 -5.66 1.61 -23.06
N GLN A 29 -4.92 2.40 -22.27
CA GLN A 29 -3.51 2.15 -22.04
C GLN A 29 -3.44 0.84 -21.25
N ASN A 30 -3.09 -0.24 -21.92
CA ASN A 30 -2.50 -1.41 -21.25
C ASN A 30 -1.18 -0.89 -20.64
N GLN A 31 -1.27 -0.36 -19.41
CA GLN A 31 -0.10 0.11 -18.70
C GLN A 31 0.72 -1.13 -18.36
N VAL A 32 1.85 -1.28 -19.05
CA VAL A 32 2.83 -2.29 -18.70
C VAL A 32 3.39 -1.93 -17.34
N MET A 33 3.14 -2.77 -16.35
CA MET A 33 3.60 -2.55 -14.98
C MET A 33 5.12 -2.67 -14.91
N GLY A 34 5.75 -1.96 -13.99
CA GLY A 34 7.15 -2.16 -13.63
C GLY A 34 7.29 -3.03 -12.39
N GLN A 35 8.50 -3.39 -12.06
CA GLN A 35 8.83 -4.24 -10.92
C GLN A 35 9.75 -3.52 -9.94
N VAL A 36 9.61 -3.84 -8.65
CA VAL A 36 10.55 -3.45 -7.62
C VAL A 36 11.13 -4.70 -6.98
N ASP A 37 12.45 -4.77 -6.94
CA ASP A 37 13.20 -5.81 -6.26
C ASP A 37 13.99 -5.20 -5.10
N PHE A 38 14.16 -5.97 -4.02
CA PHE A 38 14.81 -5.47 -2.81
C PHE A 38 16.08 -6.25 -2.54
N ASP A 39 17.11 -5.55 -2.14
CA ASP A 39 18.36 -6.15 -1.65
C ASP A 39 18.65 -5.69 -0.23
N GLY A 40 18.69 -6.64 0.69
CA GLY A 40 19.12 -6.48 2.08
C GLY A 40 20.15 -7.52 2.41
N ALA A 41 21.34 -7.10 2.82
CA ALA A 41 22.49 -7.98 3.04
C ALA A 41 22.33 -8.83 4.31
N THR A 42 21.84 -8.22 5.39
CA THR A 42 21.82 -8.82 6.73
C THR A 42 20.53 -9.60 7.01
N LYS A 43 20.55 -10.45 8.05
CA LYS A 43 19.34 -11.11 8.55
C LYS A 43 18.30 -10.11 9.03
N LEU A 44 18.76 -9.02 9.64
CA LEU A 44 17.92 -7.95 10.14
C LEU A 44 17.13 -7.30 9.00
N GLU A 45 17.82 -6.85 7.95
CA GLU A 45 17.17 -6.25 6.80
C GLU A 45 16.19 -7.21 6.14
N LYS A 46 16.55 -8.48 6.04
CA LYS A 46 15.66 -9.53 5.50
C LYS A 46 14.40 -9.76 6.31
N SER A 47 14.42 -9.53 7.63
CA SER A 47 13.26 -9.65 8.51
C SER A 47 12.50 -8.33 8.69
N SER A 48 12.98 -7.23 8.12
CA SER A 48 12.31 -5.93 8.18
C SER A 48 11.03 -5.91 7.36
N GLY A 49 10.02 -5.21 7.87
CA GLY A 49 8.77 -4.98 7.16
C GLY A 49 8.93 -3.93 6.07
N VAL A 50 8.20 -4.09 4.97
CA VAL A 50 8.22 -3.20 3.79
C VAL A 50 6.85 -2.58 3.60
N TRP A 51 6.83 -1.27 3.37
CA TRP A 51 5.66 -0.47 3.01
C TRP A 51 5.89 0.19 1.67
N ILE A 52 4.85 0.22 0.85
CA ILE A 52 4.82 0.95 -0.42
C ILE A 52 3.61 1.87 -0.37
N ASP A 53 3.83 3.16 -0.58
CA ASP A 53 2.80 4.21 -0.51
C ASP A 53 1.97 4.16 0.79
N GLY A 54 2.65 3.85 1.90
CA GLY A 54 2.05 3.72 3.22
C GLY A 54 1.37 2.39 3.51
N GLN A 55 1.28 1.47 2.55
CA GLN A 55 0.67 0.17 2.73
C GLN A 55 1.72 -0.91 3.03
N TYR A 56 1.48 -1.70 4.07
CA TYR A 56 2.31 -2.86 4.40
C TYR A 56 2.18 -3.96 3.33
N VAL A 57 3.32 -4.42 2.79
CA VAL A 57 3.35 -5.42 1.71
C VAL A 57 4.02 -6.74 2.09
N GLY A 58 4.66 -6.82 3.24
CA GLY A 58 5.30 -8.05 3.74
C GLY A 58 6.74 -7.84 4.20
N TYR A 59 7.48 -8.93 4.39
CA TYR A 59 8.90 -8.91 4.75
C TYR A 59 9.78 -8.73 3.52
N LEU A 60 10.89 -8.07 3.68
CA LEU A 60 11.86 -7.94 2.61
C LEU A 60 12.30 -9.31 2.05
N LYS A 61 12.50 -10.33 2.90
CA LYS A 61 12.85 -11.68 2.45
C LYS A 61 11.77 -12.37 1.62
N GLU A 62 10.50 -12.00 1.80
CA GLU A 62 9.37 -12.58 1.07
C GLU A 62 9.15 -11.93 -0.29
N LEU A 63 9.72 -10.74 -0.49
CA LEU A 63 9.52 -9.93 -1.70
C LEU A 63 10.61 -10.16 -2.75
N LYS A 64 11.20 -11.36 -2.76
CA LYS A 64 12.26 -11.77 -3.70
C LYS A 64 11.77 -12.88 -4.65
N GLY A 65 12.42 -12.97 -5.79
CA GLY A 65 12.17 -14.04 -6.77
C GLY A 65 10.75 -13.97 -7.39
N SER A 66 9.96 -15.02 -7.21
CA SER A 66 8.58 -15.09 -7.77
C SER A 66 7.57 -14.18 -7.08
N LYS A 67 7.92 -13.59 -5.94
CA LYS A 67 7.07 -12.67 -5.17
C LYS A 67 7.51 -11.21 -5.32
N LYS A 68 8.07 -10.85 -6.46
CA LYS A 68 8.41 -9.46 -6.77
C LYS A 68 7.19 -8.56 -6.69
N ILE A 69 7.41 -7.34 -6.23
CA ILE A 69 6.37 -6.32 -6.23
C ILE A 69 6.22 -5.76 -7.64
N VAL A 70 5.01 -5.76 -8.12
CA VAL A 70 4.61 -5.17 -9.41
C VAL A 70 3.80 -3.91 -9.13
N LEU A 71 4.22 -2.78 -9.70
CA LEU A 71 3.62 -1.47 -9.47
C LEU A 71 3.24 -0.83 -10.80
N LEU A 72 2.27 0.06 -10.76
CA LEU A 72 1.98 0.96 -11.88
C LEU A 72 3.20 1.87 -12.13
N PRO A 73 3.44 2.29 -13.38
CA PRO A 73 4.47 3.29 -13.65
C PRO A 73 4.19 4.60 -12.91
N GLY A 74 5.24 5.19 -12.34
CA GLY A 74 5.14 6.43 -11.58
C GLY A 74 6.08 6.48 -10.38
N GLU A 75 5.94 7.55 -9.58
CA GLU A 75 6.68 7.72 -8.33
C GLU A 75 6.00 6.95 -7.21
N HIS A 76 6.77 6.15 -6.48
CA HIS A 76 6.33 5.39 -5.32
C HIS A 76 7.24 5.66 -4.13
N GLN A 77 6.65 5.74 -2.94
CA GLN A 77 7.39 5.85 -1.70
C GLN A 77 7.56 4.48 -1.05
N ILE A 78 8.80 4.07 -0.88
CA ILE A 78 9.14 2.83 -0.19
C ILE A 78 9.63 3.18 1.22
N ALA A 79 9.10 2.49 2.22
CA ALA A 79 9.60 2.54 3.59
C ALA A 79 9.90 1.13 4.09
N VAL A 80 11.05 0.96 4.75
CA VAL A 80 11.42 -0.29 5.40
C VAL A 80 11.61 -0.02 6.88
N ARG A 81 10.95 -0.82 7.72
CA ARG A 81 10.89 -0.61 9.16
C ARG A 81 11.29 -1.85 9.94
N GLN A 82 12.00 -1.61 11.04
CA GLN A 82 12.38 -2.64 12.00
C GLN A 82 12.45 -2.01 13.40
N SER A 83 11.92 -2.73 14.39
CA SER A 83 11.94 -2.25 15.78
C SER A 83 13.38 -2.01 16.26
N GLY A 84 13.62 -0.85 16.88
CA GLY A 84 14.94 -0.43 17.35
C GLY A 84 15.87 0.15 16.27
N TYR A 85 15.36 0.36 15.06
CA TYR A 85 16.09 0.95 13.92
C TYR A 85 15.36 2.17 13.38
N ASN A 86 16.09 3.07 12.74
CA ASN A 86 15.51 4.17 12.02
C ASN A 86 14.81 3.66 10.75
N ASP A 87 13.68 4.27 10.38
CA ASP A 87 13.00 3.95 9.15
C ASP A 87 13.92 4.26 7.94
N PHE A 88 14.08 3.27 7.07
CA PHE A 88 14.64 3.51 5.74
C PHE A 88 13.51 3.98 4.82
N THR A 89 13.69 5.12 4.16
CA THR A 89 12.69 5.66 3.22
C THR A 89 13.36 6.08 1.93
N GLN A 90 12.80 5.64 0.80
CA GLN A 90 13.29 5.99 -0.53
C GLN A 90 12.11 6.20 -1.49
N LYS A 91 12.19 7.26 -2.32
CA LYS A 91 11.32 7.43 -3.48
C LYS A 91 11.94 6.74 -4.68
N VAL A 92 11.14 6.00 -5.41
CA VAL A 92 11.55 5.30 -6.63
C VAL A 92 10.60 5.66 -7.77
N VAL A 93 11.14 5.83 -8.96
CA VAL A 93 10.33 5.98 -10.18
C VAL A 93 10.29 4.63 -10.88
N VAL A 94 9.10 4.07 -10.96
CA VAL A 94 8.86 2.79 -11.63
C VAL A 94 8.55 3.06 -13.09
N GLU A 95 9.36 2.52 -13.99
CA GLU A 95 9.17 2.61 -15.43
C GLU A 95 8.48 1.35 -15.98
N PRO A 96 7.68 1.49 -17.06
CA PRO A 96 6.99 0.36 -17.67
C PRO A 96 7.96 -0.76 -18.07
N GLY A 97 7.69 -1.98 -17.62
CA GLY A 97 8.49 -3.18 -17.98
C GLY A 97 9.89 -3.24 -17.37
N GLN A 98 10.30 -2.24 -16.58
CA GLN A 98 11.62 -2.20 -15.93
C GLN A 98 11.57 -2.77 -14.51
N THR A 99 12.72 -3.23 -14.03
CA THR A 99 12.90 -3.63 -12.64
C THR A 99 13.79 -2.62 -11.93
N GLN A 100 13.26 -2.00 -10.88
CA GLN A 100 14.01 -1.10 -10.00
C GLN A 100 14.55 -1.90 -8.81
N LEU A 101 15.85 -1.79 -8.56
CA LEU A 101 16.50 -2.42 -7.41
C LEU A 101 16.65 -1.41 -6.27
N VAL A 102 16.12 -1.76 -5.11
CA VAL A 102 16.20 -0.95 -3.88
C VAL A 102 17.17 -1.62 -2.91
N HIS A 103 18.30 -0.98 -2.67
CA HIS A 103 19.27 -1.42 -1.66
C HIS A 103 18.85 -0.89 -0.29
N VAL A 104 18.55 -1.79 0.63
CA VAL A 104 18.09 -1.45 1.97
C VAL A 104 19.25 -1.56 2.94
N THR A 105 19.50 -0.50 3.71
CA THR A 105 20.47 -0.47 4.81
C THR A 105 19.81 0.11 6.06
N MET A 106 19.71 -0.70 7.11
CA MET A 106 19.07 -0.30 8.36
C MET A 106 20.09 0.25 9.35
N GLN A 107 19.81 1.42 9.91
CA GLN A 107 20.64 2.07 10.93
C GLN A 107 19.97 1.95 12.30
N LYS A 108 20.73 1.51 13.30
CA LYS A 108 20.21 1.40 14.67
C LYS A 108 19.77 2.76 15.18
N ALA A 109 18.55 2.82 15.74
CA ALA A 109 18.05 4.04 16.37
C ALA A 109 18.87 4.37 17.63
N SER A 110 19.27 5.63 17.76
CA SER A 110 19.93 6.10 18.96
C SER A 110 18.92 6.48 20.02
N GLY A 111 19.01 5.92 21.22
CA GLY A 111 18.32 6.48 22.38
C GLY A 111 16.96 5.87 22.79
N ALA A 112 16.56 4.72 22.31
CA ALA A 112 15.40 4.01 22.88
C ALA A 112 15.77 3.48 24.29
N THR A 113 15.47 4.25 25.32
CA THR A 113 15.60 3.81 26.71
C THR A 113 14.35 3.00 27.08
N ALA A 114 14.53 1.78 27.58
CA ALA A 114 13.40 1.02 28.11
C ALA A 114 12.68 1.80 29.22
N PRO A 115 11.35 1.76 29.28
CA PRO A 115 10.61 2.48 30.33
C PRO A 115 11.04 1.98 31.71
N LYS A 116 11.24 2.90 32.65
CA LYS A 116 11.63 2.58 34.05
C LYS A 116 10.55 1.75 34.78
N VAL A 117 9.31 1.92 34.38
CA VAL A 117 8.15 1.15 34.83
C VAL A 117 7.49 0.58 33.58
N SER A 118 7.23 -0.71 33.56
CA SER A 118 6.68 -1.37 32.38
C SER A 118 5.56 -2.35 32.74
N ALA A 119 4.67 -2.55 31.78
CA ALA A 119 3.81 -3.71 31.68
C ALA A 119 4.45 -4.73 30.73
N THR A 120 3.99 -5.95 30.77
CA THR A 120 4.44 -7.01 29.87
C THR A 120 3.30 -7.39 28.93
N LEU A 121 3.53 -7.27 27.63
CA LEU A 121 2.59 -7.71 26.60
C LEU A 121 3.14 -8.93 25.87
N LYS A 122 2.31 -9.94 25.74
CA LYS A 122 2.52 -11.10 24.88
C LYS A 122 1.52 -11.08 23.76
N VAL A 123 1.94 -11.47 22.56
CA VAL A 123 1.08 -11.58 21.39
C VAL A 123 1.13 -13.01 20.85
N ASP A 124 -0.04 -13.56 20.55
CA ASP A 124 -0.24 -14.88 19.94
C ASP A 124 -1.19 -14.70 18.77
N ILE A 125 -0.63 -14.54 17.58
CA ILE A 125 -1.34 -14.09 16.38
C ILE A 125 -1.07 -15.03 15.22
N GLU A 126 -2.14 -15.49 14.58
CA GLU A 126 -2.07 -16.24 13.34
C GLU A 126 -2.68 -15.44 12.16
N PRO A 127 -2.04 -15.44 10.98
CA PRO A 127 -0.74 -16.06 10.65
C PRO A 127 0.46 -15.34 11.29
N SER A 128 1.48 -16.08 11.67
CA SER A 128 2.69 -15.59 12.37
C SER A 128 3.49 -14.52 11.62
N ARG A 129 3.26 -14.37 10.32
CA ARG A 129 3.87 -13.33 9.47
C ARG A 129 3.16 -11.98 9.52
N ALA A 130 2.08 -11.84 10.29
CA ALA A 130 1.38 -10.57 10.43
C ALA A 130 2.25 -9.51 11.11
N ALA A 131 2.20 -8.28 10.60
CA ALA A 131 2.88 -7.13 11.20
C ALA A 131 2.11 -6.63 12.40
N VAL A 132 2.80 -6.33 13.49
CA VAL A 132 2.24 -5.84 14.75
C VAL A 132 2.71 -4.41 15.00
N PHE A 133 1.75 -3.54 15.31
CA PHE A 133 1.98 -2.13 15.63
C PHE A 133 1.43 -1.82 17.01
N ILE A 134 2.12 -0.94 17.72
CA ILE A 134 1.61 -0.28 18.93
C ILE A 134 1.73 1.22 18.73
N ASP A 135 0.61 1.94 18.89
CA ASP A 135 0.54 3.40 18.71
C ASP A 135 1.16 3.84 17.37
N ASP A 136 0.84 3.08 16.30
CA ASP A 136 1.35 3.23 14.93
C ASP A 136 2.86 2.94 14.75
N ALA A 137 3.60 2.64 15.82
CA ALA A 137 4.97 2.19 15.70
C ALA A 137 5.04 0.70 15.37
N PHE A 138 5.79 0.35 14.31
CA PHE A 138 6.04 -1.04 13.96
C PHE A 138 6.93 -1.71 15.00
N LEU A 139 6.45 -2.81 15.57
CA LEU A 139 7.19 -3.58 16.58
C LEU A 139 7.94 -4.76 15.99
N GLY A 140 7.39 -5.39 14.98
CA GLY A 140 7.90 -6.61 14.39
C GLY A 140 6.75 -7.48 13.88
N HIS A 141 7.07 -8.72 13.58
CA HIS A 141 6.08 -9.69 13.12
C HIS A 141 5.62 -10.60 14.25
N ALA A 142 4.38 -11.07 14.18
CA ALA A 142 3.79 -11.89 15.22
C ALA A 142 4.65 -13.10 15.59
N GLY A 143 5.27 -13.77 14.61
CA GLY A 143 6.17 -14.90 14.86
C GLY A 143 7.48 -14.55 15.56
N GLU A 144 7.91 -13.29 15.50
CA GLU A 144 9.10 -12.80 16.21
C GLU A 144 8.74 -12.35 17.64
N LEU A 145 7.51 -11.87 17.83
CA LEU A 145 7.01 -11.33 19.08
C LEU A 145 6.24 -12.37 19.90
N GLY A 146 5.82 -13.46 19.27
CA GLY A 146 5.03 -14.54 19.87
C GLY A 146 5.89 -15.68 20.43
N GLY A 147 5.20 -16.64 21.05
CA GLY A 147 5.82 -17.83 21.63
C GLY A 147 5.99 -17.75 23.16
N ALA A 148 6.36 -18.90 23.75
CA ALA A 148 6.39 -19.05 25.21
C ALA A 148 7.41 -18.13 25.92
N PHE A 149 8.41 -17.64 25.18
CA PHE A 149 9.53 -16.88 25.75
C PHE A 149 9.62 -15.44 25.24
N HIS A 150 8.71 -15.02 24.35
CA HIS A 150 8.73 -13.67 23.81
C HIS A 150 7.61 -12.84 24.42
N SER A 151 8.00 -11.91 25.25
CA SER A 151 7.14 -10.89 25.81
C SER A 151 7.87 -9.56 25.73
N MET A 152 7.13 -8.49 25.48
CA MET A 152 7.71 -7.16 25.37
C MET A 152 7.34 -6.29 26.54
N ALA A 153 8.30 -5.46 26.97
CA ALA A 153 8.07 -4.42 27.95
C ALA A 153 7.48 -3.19 27.28
N ILE A 154 6.31 -2.74 27.75
CA ILE A 154 5.58 -1.60 27.24
C ILE A 154 5.31 -0.63 28.40
N SER A 155 5.26 0.67 28.13
CA SER A 155 4.85 1.66 29.13
C SER A 155 3.43 1.35 29.64
N PRO A 156 3.11 1.61 30.92
CA PRO A 156 1.74 1.58 31.37
C PRO A 156 0.89 2.65 30.67
N GLY A 157 -0.37 2.38 30.46
CA GLY A 157 -1.31 3.32 29.84
C GLY A 157 -2.19 2.65 28.80
N LYS A 158 -2.94 3.50 28.07
CA LYS A 158 -3.74 3.07 26.93
C LYS A 158 -2.85 2.98 25.70
N HIS A 159 -2.96 1.87 25.00
CA HIS A 159 -2.23 1.63 23.76
C HIS A 159 -3.18 1.09 22.69
N ARG A 160 -2.99 1.54 21.45
CA ARG A 160 -3.69 1.00 20.28
C ARG A 160 -2.79 -0.08 19.65
N ILE A 161 -3.33 -1.28 19.56
CA ILE A 161 -2.68 -2.41 18.91
C ILE A 161 -3.32 -2.57 17.53
N LYS A 162 -2.52 -2.56 16.48
CA LYS A 162 -2.96 -2.80 15.10
C LYS A 162 -2.15 -3.98 14.52
N ILE A 163 -2.84 -4.87 13.82
CA ILE A 163 -2.25 -6.06 13.21
C ILE A 163 -2.65 -6.09 11.74
N GLU A 164 -1.66 -6.13 10.86
CA GLU A 164 -1.85 -6.06 9.41
C GLU A 164 -1.16 -7.23 8.71
N LEU A 165 -1.83 -7.76 7.69
CA LEU A 165 -1.25 -8.72 6.77
C LEU A 165 -1.92 -8.60 5.41
N PRO A 166 -1.17 -8.49 4.28
CA PRO A 166 -1.75 -8.46 2.95
C PRO A 166 -2.68 -9.64 2.68
N GLY A 167 -3.89 -9.35 2.19
CA GLY A 167 -4.94 -10.35 1.95
C GLY A 167 -5.77 -10.74 3.17
N TYR A 168 -5.59 -10.05 4.30
CA TYR A 168 -6.35 -10.22 5.53
C TYR A 168 -6.97 -8.89 5.96
N ARG A 169 -8.02 -8.99 6.78
CA ARG A 169 -8.61 -7.81 7.41
C ARG A 169 -7.69 -7.31 8.51
N THR A 170 -7.47 -6.01 8.55
CA THR A 170 -6.75 -5.37 9.66
C THR A 170 -7.51 -5.61 10.97
N PHE A 171 -6.78 -6.04 12.00
CA PHE A 171 -7.31 -6.15 13.36
C PHE A 171 -6.81 -4.97 14.17
N GLU A 172 -7.72 -4.28 14.85
CA GLU A 172 -7.39 -3.18 15.76
C GLU A 172 -8.09 -3.38 17.12
N THR A 173 -7.35 -3.09 18.19
CA THR A 173 -7.89 -3.13 19.56
C THR A 173 -7.16 -2.12 20.44
N GLU A 174 -7.83 -1.64 21.47
CA GLU A 174 -7.21 -0.85 22.52
C GLU A 174 -6.99 -1.70 23.77
N VAL A 175 -5.85 -1.53 24.39
CA VAL A 175 -5.49 -2.16 25.65
C VAL A 175 -5.10 -1.09 26.66
N ASN A 176 -5.50 -1.26 27.92
CA ASN A 176 -5.05 -0.42 29.02
C ASN A 176 -4.16 -1.27 29.95
N LEU A 177 -2.86 -0.97 29.94
CA LEU A 177 -1.86 -1.74 30.64
C LEU A 177 -1.50 -1.05 31.95
N LEU A 178 -1.60 -1.77 33.06
CA LEU A 178 -1.16 -1.28 34.36
C LEU A 178 0.31 -1.65 34.63
N ALA A 179 0.99 -0.84 35.42
CA ALA A 179 2.37 -1.12 35.83
C ALA A 179 2.52 -2.52 36.42
N GLY A 180 3.49 -3.29 35.95
CA GLY A 180 3.74 -4.67 36.35
C GLY A 180 2.72 -5.70 35.83
N GLN A 181 1.68 -5.27 35.11
CA GLN A 181 0.68 -6.17 34.56
C GLN A 181 1.27 -7.02 33.42
N LYS A 182 0.84 -8.29 33.38
CA LYS A 182 1.05 -9.16 32.20
C LYS A 182 -0.26 -9.28 31.46
N SER A 183 -0.22 -8.95 30.16
CA SER A 183 -1.37 -9.04 29.25
C SER A 183 -1.00 -9.88 28.04
N GLU A 184 -1.98 -10.60 27.51
CA GLU A 184 -1.83 -11.40 26.30
C GLU A 184 -2.91 -11.02 25.29
N ILE A 185 -2.52 -10.83 24.03
CA ILE A 185 -3.43 -10.68 22.89
C ILE A 185 -3.33 -11.94 22.06
N LYS A 186 -4.46 -12.64 21.94
CA LYS A 186 -4.58 -13.81 21.10
C LYS A 186 -5.64 -13.57 20.04
N THR A 187 -5.25 -13.69 18.76
CA THR A 187 -6.20 -13.50 17.67
C THR A 187 -5.74 -14.23 16.40
N GLU A 188 -6.71 -14.59 15.58
CA GLU A 188 -6.51 -15.12 14.24
C GLU A 188 -7.06 -14.11 13.23
N LEU A 189 -6.24 -13.70 12.27
CA LEU A 189 -6.67 -12.77 11.24
C LEU A 189 -7.61 -13.45 10.24
N VAL A 190 -8.69 -12.78 9.92
CA VAL A 190 -9.65 -13.23 8.92
C VAL A 190 -9.19 -12.81 7.53
N LYS A 191 -9.22 -13.73 6.56
CA LYS A 191 -8.92 -13.39 5.16
C LYS A 191 -9.87 -12.29 4.67
N GLY A 192 -9.29 -11.28 4.04
CA GLY A 192 -10.03 -10.19 3.40
C GLY A 192 -10.43 -10.55 1.97
N SER A 193 -11.36 -9.77 1.39
CA SER A 193 -11.60 -9.76 -0.04
C SER A 193 -10.52 -8.93 -0.76
N ILE A 194 -10.39 -9.09 -2.08
CA ILE A 194 -9.46 -8.30 -2.92
C ILE A 194 -9.75 -6.80 -2.78
N GLU A 195 -11.01 -6.42 -2.56
CA GLU A 195 -11.45 -5.03 -2.35
C GLU A 195 -10.84 -4.37 -1.10
N GLN A 196 -10.37 -5.17 -0.15
CA GLN A 196 -9.72 -4.69 1.09
C GLN A 196 -8.19 -4.71 1.00
N ALA A 197 -7.63 -5.13 -0.13
CA ALA A 197 -6.18 -5.20 -0.32
C ALA A 197 -5.50 -3.83 -0.49
N GLY A 198 -6.27 -2.73 -0.44
CA GLY A 198 -5.78 -1.36 -0.52
C GLY A 198 -5.38 -0.91 -1.93
N PRO A 199 -4.76 0.27 -2.07
CA PRO A 199 -4.56 0.94 -3.37
C PRO A 199 -3.60 0.24 -4.33
N LEU A 200 -2.93 -0.85 -3.94
CA LEU A 200 -2.03 -1.61 -4.81
C LEU A 200 -2.75 -2.39 -5.91
N ILE A 201 -4.05 -2.66 -5.74
CA ILE A 201 -4.91 -3.25 -6.75
C ILE A 201 -6.15 -2.37 -6.86
N LYS A 202 -6.08 -1.32 -7.67
CA LYS A 202 -7.29 -0.64 -8.13
C LYS A 202 -7.86 -1.44 -9.30
N GLU A 203 -8.89 -2.21 -9.02
CA GLU A 203 -9.77 -2.69 -10.07
C GLU A 203 -10.38 -1.47 -10.78
N PRO A 204 -10.42 -1.42 -12.13
CA PRO A 204 -11.09 -0.33 -12.83
C PRO A 204 -12.54 -0.34 -12.36
N GLN A 205 -12.98 0.75 -11.72
CA GLN A 205 -14.38 0.93 -11.37
C GLN A 205 -15.19 0.91 -12.66
N ASN A 206 -15.89 -0.18 -12.89
CA ASN A 206 -16.88 -0.27 -13.94
C ASN A 206 -18.06 0.61 -13.51
N VAL A 207 -18.00 1.88 -13.94
CA VAL A 207 -19.13 2.79 -13.86
C VAL A 207 -20.12 2.34 -14.92
N SER A 208 -21.04 1.46 -14.59
CA SER A 208 -22.28 1.23 -15.35
C SER A 208 -23.21 0.28 -14.59
N GLU A 209 -23.93 0.79 -13.62
CA GLU A 209 -25.28 0.32 -13.36
C GLU A 209 -26.19 1.51 -13.23
N THR A 210 -26.72 1.95 -14.36
CA THR A 210 -27.94 2.75 -14.41
C THR A 210 -29.09 1.88 -13.94
N PRO A 211 -29.83 2.25 -12.89
CA PRO A 211 -31.04 1.51 -12.54
C PRO A 211 -32.08 1.71 -13.64
N SER A 212 -32.40 0.66 -14.33
CA SER A 212 -33.56 0.61 -15.23
C SER A 212 -34.83 0.89 -14.43
N GLN A 213 -35.38 2.07 -14.57
CA GLN A 213 -36.73 2.35 -14.13
C GLN A 213 -37.70 1.59 -15.03
N THR A 214 -38.36 0.61 -14.48
CA THR A 214 -39.51 -0.05 -15.10
C THR A 214 -40.71 0.86 -14.93
N PRO A 215 -41.38 1.31 -15.98
CA PRO A 215 -42.64 2.03 -15.82
C PRO A 215 -43.75 1.03 -15.48
N SER A 216 -44.34 1.22 -14.31
CA SER A 216 -45.60 0.54 -13.93
C SER A 216 -46.73 1.08 -14.74
N ARG A 217 -47.50 0.16 -15.28
CA ARG A 217 -48.80 0.37 -15.93
C ARG A 217 -49.91 -0.07 -14.98
#